data_b7f8c06442af0ac8df073368465e048e
#
_entry.id   b7f8c06442af0ac8df073368465e048e
#
_cell.length_a   1.000
_cell.length_b   1.000
_cell.length_c   1.000
_cell.angle_alpha   90.00
_cell.angle_beta   90.00
_cell.angle_gamma   90.00
#
_symmetry.space_group_name_H-M   'P 1'
#
loop_
_entity.id
_entity.type
_entity.pdbx_description
1 polymer ?
#
loop_
_entity_poly.entity_id
_entity_poly.type
_entity_poly.pdbx_seq_one_letter_code
_entity_poly.pdbx_strand_id
1 'polypeptide(L)'
;MTIRVMLVDDQVLLRTGFRMVLAAQPDMEVVAEAGDGVEALQVLRATEVDVVLMDVRMPKLDGVETTRRICADTDPPKVLILTTFDLDEYAFSGLKAGASGFMLKDVPPGELLAAIRAVHSGDAVVAPSTTRRLLDRFAPMLPGTAKQPQHQQLERLTGREREVMVLVAQGLSNGEIAARLVLSEATVKTHVGRILTKLGLRDRVQVVVLAYETGLVRAGGHG
;
A
#
# COMPACT_ATOMS: atom_id res chain seq x y z
N MET A 1 -2.42 18.54 -11.69
CA MET A 1 -2.14 18.57 -10.24
C MET A 1 -0.81 17.86 -10.05
N THR A 2 0.18 18.48 -9.40
CA THR A 2 1.52 17.91 -9.23
C THR A 2 1.54 17.06 -7.97
N ILE A 3 2.07 15.84 -8.05
CA ILE A 3 2.21 14.91 -6.92
C ILE A 3 3.46 15.31 -6.13
N ARG A 4 3.30 15.70 -4.87
CA ARG A 4 4.37 16.05 -3.96
C ARG A 4 4.95 14.80 -3.31
N VAL A 5 6.20 14.50 -3.64
CA VAL A 5 6.87 13.27 -3.19
C VAL A 5 7.93 13.59 -2.15
N MET A 6 7.98 12.82 -1.08
CA MET A 6 9.08 12.81 -0.12
C MET A 6 9.91 11.53 -0.30
N LEU A 7 11.24 11.66 -0.27
CA LEU A 7 12.18 10.55 -0.33
C LEU A 7 12.76 10.29 1.05
N VAL A 8 12.63 9.07 1.55
CA VAL A 8 13.16 8.65 2.87
C VAL A 8 14.01 7.40 2.69
N ASP A 9 15.33 7.56 2.73
CA ASP A 9 16.32 6.49 2.51
C ASP A 9 17.65 6.93 3.13
N ASP A 10 18.39 6.07 3.79
CA ASP A 10 19.69 6.43 4.36
C ASP A 10 20.81 6.55 3.30
N GLN A 11 20.59 6.00 2.12
CA GLN A 11 21.55 5.99 1.03
C GLN A 11 21.41 7.25 0.14
N VAL A 12 22.28 8.23 0.33
CA VAL A 12 22.29 9.50 -0.42
C VAL A 12 22.28 9.30 -1.93
N LEU A 13 23.02 8.30 -2.43
CA LEU A 13 23.12 8.03 -3.86
C LEU A 13 21.78 7.57 -4.45
N LEU A 14 21.05 6.71 -3.74
CA LEU A 14 19.72 6.26 -4.16
C LEU A 14 18.72 7.41 -4.15
N ARG A 15 18.69 8.23 -3.08
CA ARG A 15 17.84 9.43 -3.05
C ARG A 15 18.11 10.36 -4.24
N THR A 16 19.40 10.59 -4.55
CA THR A 16 19.77 11.40 -5.72
C THR A 16 19.25 10.78 -7.02
N GLY A 17 19.38 9.47 -7.19
CA GLY A 17 18.87 8.75 -8.35
C GLY A 17 17.34 8.88 -8.50
N PHE A 18 16.60 8.63 -7.44
CA PHE A 18 15.13 8.79 -7.44
C PHE A 18 14.70 10.23 -7.72
N ARG A 19 15.39 11.21 -7.12
CA ARG A 19 15.12 12.63 -7.40
C ARG A 19 15.30 12.96 -8.87
N MET A 20 16.36 12.48 -9.53
CA MET A 20 16.59 12.70 -10.96
C MET A 20 15.47 12.08 -11.81
N VAL A 21 15.01 10.88 -11.48
CA VAL A 21 13.92 10.19 -12.18
C VAL A 21 12.61 10.96 -12.04
N LEU A 22 12.29 11.42 -10.83
CA LEU A 22 11.05 12.15 -10.54
C LEU A 22 11.08 13.56 -11.14
N ALA A 23 12.20 14.28 -11.09
CA ALA A 23 12.35 15.61 -11.66
C ALA A 23 12.16 15.65 -13.19
N ALA A 24 12.32 14.52 -13.88
CA ALA A 24 12.04 14.40 -15.30
C ALA A 24 10.52 14.31 -15.63
N GLN A 25 9.65 14.23 -14.61
CA GLN A 25 8.20 14.10 -14.80
C GLN A 25 7.49 15.42 -14.57
N PRO A 26 6.61 15.87 -15.48
CA PRO A 26 5.91 17.16 -15.33
C PRO A 26 4.84 17.15 -14.25
N ASP A 27 4.43 15.96 -13.80
CA ASP A 27 3.34 15.73 -12.82
C ASP A 27 3.84 15.33 -11.43
N MET A 28 5.17 15.40 -11.18
CA MET A 28 5.78 15.01 -9.91
C MET A 28 6.80 16.04 -9.44
N GLU A 29 6.91 16.23 -8.12
CA GLU A 29 7.89 17.09 -7.49
C GLU A 29 8.41 16.46 -6.21
N VAL A 30 9.74 16.43 -6.03
CA VAL A 30 10.35 16.04 -4.76
C VAL A 30 10.38 17.27 -3.86
N VAL A 31 9.50 17.31 -2.87
CA VAL A 31 9.34 18.45 -1.95
C VAL A 31 10.15 18.30 -0.67
N ALA A 32 10.60 17.07 -0.35
CA ALA A 32 11.36 16.79 0.87
C ALA A 32 12.22 15.53 0.74
N GLU A 33 13.30 15.48 1.52
CA GLU A 33 14.16 14.31 1.69
C GLU A 33 14.48 14.09 3.18
N ALA A 34 14.70 12.84 3.58
CA ALA A 34 15.18 12.48 4.92
C ALA A 34 16.11 11.26 4.85
N GLY A 35 17.08 11.18 5.74
CA GLY A 35 18.01 10.06 5.86
C GLY A 35 17.60 9.01 6.89
N ASP A 36 16.57 9.27 7.69
CA ASP A 36 16.04 8.33 8.69
C ASP A 36 14.58 8.67 9.06
N GLY A 37 13.92 7.76 9.77
CA GLY A 37 12.52 7.92 10.15
C GLY A 37 12.26 9.06 11.13
N VAL A 38 13.22 9.43 11.97
CA VAL A 38 13.07 10.55 12.92
C VAL A 38 13.06 11.87 12.17
N GLU A 39 13.99 12.04 11.23
CA GLU A 39 14.04 13.21 10.34
C GLU A 39 12.77 13.28 9.47
N ALA A 40 12.33 12.15 8.92
CA ALA A 40 11.12 12.07 8.12
C ALA A 40 9.89 12.61 8.88
N LEU A 41 9.68 12.17 10.12
CA LEU A 41 8.56 12.64 10.94
C LEU A 41 8.65 14.14 11.29
N GLN A 42 9.86 14.70 11.42
CA GLN A 42 10.05 16.12 11.64
C GLN A 42 9.69 16.95 10.40
N VAL A 43 10.16 16.52 9.24
CA VAL A 43 9.93 17.20 7.97
C VAL A 43 8.44 17.18 7.59
N LEU A 44 7.75 16.05 7.79
CA LEU A 44 6.31 15.91 7.50
C LEU A 44 5.41 16.87 8.31
N ARG A 45 5.87 17.37 9.47
CA ARG A 45 5.12 18.38 10.25
C ARG A 45 5.08 19.76 9.60
N ALA A 46 6.05 20.05 8.73
CA ALA A 46 6.23 21.38 8.13
C ALA A 46 6.02 21.37 6.60
N THR A 47 5.89 20.20 5.99
CA THR A 47 5.83 20.06 4.53
C THR A 47 4.64 19.19 4.15
N GLU A 48 3.80 19.72 3.26
CA GLU A 48 2.70 18.95 2.68
C GLU A 48 3.26 17.95 1.66
N VAL A 49 2.95 16.69 1.86
CA VAL A 49 3.41 15.57 1.05
C VAL A 49 2.22 14.71 0.66
N ASP A 50 2.16 14.28 -0.59
CA ASP A 50 1.10 13.38 -1.06
C ASP A 50 1.54 11.90 -0.99
N VAL A 51 2.81 11.64 -1.36
CA VAL A 51 3.39 10.29 -1.38
C VAL A 51 4.77 10.29 -0.73
N VAL A 52 5.01 9.36 0.18
CA VAL A 52 6.33 9.09 0.78
C VAL A 52 6.89 7.82 0.17
N LEU A 53 8.07 7.90 -0.45
CA LEU A 53 8.88 6.73 -0.79
C LEU A 53 9.74 6.39 0.43
N MET A 54 9.49 5.25 1.07
CA MET A 54 10.04 4.88 2.36
C MET A 54 10.94 3.66 2.26
N ASP A 55 12.23 3.83 2.55
CA ASP A 55 13.09 2.68 2.79
C ASP A 55 12.72 1.97 4.10
N VAL A 56 12.91 0.68 4.12
CA VAL A 56 12.65 -0.15 5.31
C VAL A 56 13.79 -0.06 6.31
N ARG A 57 15.03 -0.18 5.83
CA ARG A 57 16.20 -0.28 6.70
C ARG A 57 16.92 1.06 6.82
N MET A 58 16.66 1.74 7.90
CA MET A 58 17.31 3.01 8.20
C MET A 58 17.78 3.05 9.66
N PRO A 59 18.81 3.86 9.97
CA PRO A 59 19.26 4.08 11.32
C PRO A 59 18.20 4.81 12.16
N LYS A 60 18.34 4.80 13.47
CA LYS A 60 17.53 5.46 14.50
C LYS A 60 16.08 5.00 14.56
N LEU A 61 15.31 5.11 13.45
CA LEU A 61 13.93 4.67 13.34
C LEU A 61 13.73 4.04 11.96
N ASP A 62 13.36 2.75 11.96
CA ASP A 62 13.12 2.01 10.71
C ASP A 62 11.87 2.46 9.97
N GLY A 63 11.77 2.07 8.69
CA GLY A 63 10.66 2.50 7.83
C GLY A 63 9.31 1.91 8.21
N VAL A 64 9.25 0.73 8.83
CA VAL A 64 7.99 0.12 9.27
C VAL A 64 7.39 0.91 10.42
N GLU A 65 8.19 1.21 11.45
CA GLU A 65 7.74 2.00 12.59
C GLU A 65 7.45 3.45 12.19
N THR A 66 8.24 4.02 11.27
CA THR A 66 7.99 5.35 10.70
C THR A 66 6.65 5.36 9.96
N THR A 67 6.38 4.37 9.12
CA THR A 67 5.10 4.21 8.42
C THR A 67 3.93 4.12 9.40
N ARG A 68 4.07 3.34 10.47
CA ARG A 68 3.02 3.23 11.50
C ARG A 68 2.68 4.57 12.13
N ARG A 69 3.70 5.38 12.45
CA ARG A 69 3.51 6.72 13.03
C ARG A 69 2.90 7.70 12.04
N ILE A 70 3.34 7.69 10.78
CA ILE A 70 2.73 8.50 9.71
C ILE A 70 1.26 8.15 9.57
N CYS A 71 0.94 6.86 9.49
CA CYS A 71 -0.42 6.38 9.24
C CYS A 71 -1.38 6.52 10.43
N ALA A 72 -0.88 6.89 11.60
CA ALA A 72 -1.71 7.19 12.78
C ALA A 72 -2.35 8.59 12.73
N ASP A 73 -1.90 9.48 11.84
CA ASP A 73 -2.47 10.82 11.67
C ASP A 73 -3.85 10.77 10.98
N THR A 74 -4.60 11.88 11.07
CA THR A 74 -5.98 11.94 10.57
C THR A 74 -6.07 11.91 9.03
N ASP A 75 -5.13 12.56 8.34
CA ASP A 75 -5.04 12.60 6.87
C ASP A 75 -3.58 12.44 6.43
N PRO A 76 -3.01 11.24 6.61
CA PRO A 76 -1.61 11.02 6.36
C PRO A 76 -1.31 10.87 4.87
N PRO A 77 -0.09 11.24 4.42
CA PRO A 77 0.37 10.93 3.07
C PRO A 77 0.31 9.44 2.78
N LYS A 78 0.25 9.07 1.51
CA LYS A 78 0.36 7.68 1.10
C LYS A 78 1.81 7.22 1.25
N VAL A 79 2.04 6.03 1.78
CA VAL A 79 3.39 5.49 1.95
C VAL A 79 3.60 4.34 0.98
N LEU A 80 4.58 4.46 0.10
CA LEU A 80 5.07 3.40 -0.78
C LEU A 80 6.41 2.92 -0.24
N ILE A 81 6.44 1.70 0.27
CA ILE A 81 7.67 1.10 0.79
C ILE A 81 8.57 0.64 -0.35
N LEU A 82 9.85 0.98 -0.27
CA LEU A 82 10.90 0.51 -1.14
C LEU A 82 11.85 -0.39 -0.36
N THR A 83 12.18 -1.57 -0.90
CA THR A 83 13.08 -2.52 -0.24
C THR A 83 13.99 -3.24 -1.22
N THR A 84 15.05 -3.86 -0.73
CA THR A 84 15.91 -4.78 -1.48
C THR A 84 15.40 -6.22 -1.39
N PHE A 85 15.89 -7.13 -2.25
CA PHE A 85 15.37 -8.48 -2.51
C PHE A 85 15.11 -9.41 -1.31
N ASP A 86 15.73 -9.17 -0.15
CA ASP A 86 15.77 -10.16 0.95
C ASP A 86 14.72 -9.98 2.06
N LEU A 87 13.66 -9.17 1.85
CA LEU A 87 12.88 -8.67 2.98
C LEU A 87 11.36 -8.81 2.86
N ASP A 88 10.89 -9.95 2.36
CA ASP A 88 9.46 -10.27 2.34
C ASP A 88 8.76 -10.00 3.69
N GLU A 89 9.43 -10.29 4.82
CA GLU A 89 8.87 -10.10 6.17
C GLU A 89 8.62 -8.62 6.51
N TYR A 90 9.53 -7.74 6.07
CA TYR A 90 9.37 -6.29 6.27
C TYR A 90 8.32 -5.67 5.36
N ALA A 91 8.15 -6.20 4.14
CA ALA A 91 7.10 -5.75 3.24
C ALA A 91 5.72 -5.95 3.86
N PHE A 92 5.47 -7.14 4.41
CA PHE A 92 4.21 -7.45 5.08
C PHE A 92 4.01 -6.60 6.34
N SER A 93 5.06 -6.45 7.16
CA SER A 93 5.02 -5.60 8.35
C SER A 93 4.72 -4.14 7.99
N GLY A 94 5.26 -3.65 6.87
CA GLY A 94 4.98 -2.32 6.36
C GLY A 94 3.53 -2.14 5.89
N LEU A 95 2.97 -3.12 5.18
CA LEU A 95 1.56 -3.09 4.79
C LEU A 95 0.64 -3.12 6.03
N LYS A 96 0.96 -3.91 7.05
CA LYS A 96 0.26 -3.89 8.34
C LYS A 96 0.41 -2.56 9.09
N ALA A 97 1.55 -1.89 8.94
CA ALA A 97 1.77 -0.57 9.50
C ALA A 97 0.93 0.54 8.81
N GLY A 98 0.28 0.23 7.68
CA GLY A 98 -0.59 1.13 6.94
C GLY A 98 -0.02 1.61 5.61
N ALA A 99 1.08 1.03 5.11
CA ALA A 99 1.60 1.37 3.79
C ALA A 99 0.56 1.11 2.69
N SER A 100 0.53 2.01 1.70
CA SER A 100 -0.38 1.97 0.54
C SER A 100 0.18 1.15 -0.61
N GLY A 101 1.44 0.74 -0.52
CA GLY A 101 2.10 -0.09 -1.52
C GLY A 101 3.50 -0.52 -1.10
N PHE A 102 4.06 -1.38 -1.92
CA PHE A 102 5.38 -1.94 -1.72
C PHE A 102 6.04 -2.22 -3.07
N MET A 103 7.33 -1.93 -3.20
CA MET A 103 8.14 -2.21 -4.40
C MET A 103 9.56 -2.60 -4.03
N LEU A 104 10.25 -3.22 -4.98
CA LEU A 104 11.70 -3.42 -4.91
C LEU A 104 12.43 -2.15 -5.35
N LYS A 105 13.59 -1.87 -4.77
CA LYS A 105 14.40 -0.67 -5.13
C LYS A 105 15.02 -0.73 -6.54
N ASP A 106 15.11 -1.93 -7.11
CA ASP A 106 15.70 -2.22 -8.43
C ASP A 106 14.66 -2.26 -9.57
N VAL A 107 13.40 -1.88 -9.30
CA VAL A 107 12.40 -1.81 -10.37
C VAL A 107 12.77 -0.77 -11.43
N PRO A 108 12.37 -1.00 -12.70
CA PRO A 108 12.54 -0.01 -13.74
C PRO A 108 11.89 1.33 -13.37
N PRO A 109 12.50 2.49 -13.72
CA PRO A 109 11.95 3.81 -13.41
C PRO A 109 10.48 3.99 -13.82
N GLY A 110 10.07 3.44 -14.97
CA GLY A 110 8.69 3.53 -15.44
C GLY A 110 7.68 2.85 -14.50
N GLU A 111 8.07 1.74 -13.87
CA GLU A 111 7.24 1.03 -12.91
C GLU A 111 7.10 1.83 -11.60
N LEU A 112 8.19 2.42 -11.12
CA LEU A 112 8.15 3.31 -9.95
C LEU A 112 7.22 4.50 -10.19
N LEU A 113 7.32 5.16 -11.33
CA LEU A 113 6.48 6.29 -11.69
C LEU A 113 5.00 5.90 -11.78
N ALA A 114 4.70 4.76 -12.39
CA ALA A 114 3.34 4.22 -12.45
C ALA A 114 2.80 3.92 -11.05
N ALA A 115 3.65 3.37 -10.18
CA ALA A 115 3.32 3.08 -8.80
C ALA A 115 2.97 4.33 -7.99
N ILE A 116 3.77 5.39 -8.08
CA ILE A 116 3.51 6.66 -7.39
C ILE A 116 2.15 7.23 -7.83
N ARG A 117 1.88 7.27 -9.15
CA ARG A 117 0.59 7.77 -9.68
C ARG A 117 -0.60 6.97 -9.15
N ALA A 118 -0.50 5.67 -9.15
CA ALA A 118 -1.58 4.82 -8.73
C ALA A 118 -1.80 4.87 -7.20
N VAL A 119 -0.74 4.90 -6.38
CA VAL A 119 -0.85 5.12 -4.92
C VAL A 119 -1.51 6.47 -4.63
N HIS A 120 -1.13 7.52 -5.34
CA HIS A 120 -1.72 8.85 -5.21
C HIS A 120 -3.21 8.86 -5.59
N SER A 121 -3.62 8.14 -6.66
CA SER A 121 -5.03 8.05 -7.08
C SER A 121 -5.88 7.14 -6.17
N GLY A 122 -5.27 6.51 -5.18
CA GLY A 122 -5.96 5.55 -4.29
C GLY A 122 -6.16 4.16 -4.91
N ASP A 123 -5.63 3.96 -6.11
CA ASP A 123 -5.53 2.63 -6.71
C ASP A 123 -4.31 1.91 -6.09
N ALA A 124 -4.49 0.72 -5.58
CA ALA A 124 -3.39 -0.02 -4.96
C ALA A 124 -2.32 -0.37 -5.98
N VAL A 125 -1.08 -0.04 -5.66
CA VAL A 125 0.08 -0.53 -6.40
C VAL A 125 0.83 -1.55 -5.56
N VAL A 126 0.27 -2.70 -5.58
CA VAL A 126 1.06 -3.90 -5.57
C VAL A 126 0.64 -4.62 -6.84
N ALA A 127 1.57 -4.86 -7.75
CA ALA A 127 1.24 -5.66 -8.93
C ALA A 127 0.49 -6.91 -8.43
N PRO A 128 -0.65 -7.29 -9.03
CA PRO A 128 -1.47 -8.40 -8.52
C PRO A 128 -0.66 -9.66 -8.25
N SER A 129 0.38 -9.90 -9.06
CA SER A 129 1.35 -10.98 -8.89
C SER A 129 2.24 -10.83 -7.65
N THR A 130 2.63 -9.61 -7.28
CA THR A 130 3.50 -9.35 -6.11
C THR A 130 2.70 -9.38 -4.82
N THR A 131 1.48 -8.81 -4.81
CA THR A 131 0.55 -8.94 -3.67
C THR A 131 0.24 -10.40 -3.41
N ARG A 132 -0.09 -11.16 -4.46
CA ARG A 132 -0.40 -12.58 -4.34
C ARG A 132 0.79 -13.36 -3.79
N ARG A 133 2.00 -13.17 -4.32
CA ARG A 133 3.23 -13.83 -3.82
C ARG A 133 3.55 -13.50 -2.37
N LEU A 134 3.42 -12.23 -1.98
CA LEU A 134 3.62 -11.80 -0.59
C LEU A 134 2.59 -12.43 0.32
N LEU A 135 1.32 -12.39 -0.06
CA LEU A 135 0.24 -12.92 0.75
C LEU A 135 0.29 -14.45 0.84
N ASP A 136 0.57 -15.18 -0.24
CA ASP A 136 0.71 -16.63 -0.24
C ASP A 136 1.85 -17.10 0.69
N ARG A 137 2.93 -16.32 0.77
CA ARG A 137 4.08 -16.64 1.61
C ARG A 137 3.86 -16.29 3.09
N PHE A 138 3.12 -15.22 3.39
CA PHE A 138 2.92 -14.72 4.75
C PHE A 138 1.58 -15.09 5.38
N ALA A 139 0.59 -15.47 4.61
CA ALA A 139 -0.67 -15.94 5.17
C ALA A 139 -0.54 -17.13 6.15
N PRO A 140 0.42 -18.07 6.01
CA PRO A 140 0.68 -19.06 7.04
C PRO A 140 1.21 -18.49 8.37
N MET A 141 1.81 -17.29 8.35
CA MET A 141 2.34 -16.60 9.53
C MET A 141 1.31 -15.69 10.21
N LEU A 142 0.16 -15.49 9.57
CA LEU A 142 -0.95 -14.77 10.20
C LEU A 142 -1.56 -15.66 11.29
N PRO A 143 -1.72 -15.16 12.53
CA PRO A 143 -2.40 -15.91 13.56
C PRO A 143 -3.81 -16.21 13.08
N GLY A 144 -4.12 -17.49 12.87
CA GLY A 144 -5.38 -18.01 12.31
C GLY A 144 -6.60 -17.88 13.24
N THR A 145 -6.55 -16.98 14.21
CA THR A 145 -7.64 -16.67 15.12
C THR A 145 -8.01 -15.20 14.96
N ALA A 146 -8.87 -14.92 14.00
CA ALA A 146 -9.54 -13.63 13.94
C ALA A 146 -10.22 -13.37 15.30
N LYS A 147 -9.84 -12.27 15.95
CA LYS A 147 -10.55 -11.81 17.14
C LYS A 147 -12.00 -11.50 16.72
N GLN A 148 -12.97 -11.96 17.50
CA GLN A 148 -14.42 -11.75 17.24
C GLN A 148 -14.81 -10.33 16.75
N PRO A 149 -14.18 -9.21 17.19
CA PRO A 149 -14.53 -7.88 16.71
C PRO A 149 -14.23 -7.65 15.22
N GLN A 150 -13.27 -8.34 14.62
CA GLN A 150 -12.94 -8.17 13.19
C GLN A 150 -13.97 -8.86 12.27
N HIS A 151 -14.60 -9.94 12.71
CA HIS A 151 -15.70 -10.57 11.97
C HIS A 151 -16.95 -9.67 11.93
N GLN A 152 -17.26 -8.95 13.02
CA GLN A 152 -18.40 -8.01 13.06
C GLN A 152 -18.22 -6.84 12.08
N GLN A 153 -16.99 -6.44 11.76
CA GLN A 153 -16.76 -5.40 10.74
C GLN A 153 -17.21 -5.84 9.35
N LEU A 154 -17.01 -7.13 9.01
CA LEU A 154 -17.45 -7.67 7.73
C LEU A 154 -18.97 -7.78 7.57
N GLU A 155 -19.72 -7.77 8.65
CA GLU A 155 -21.21 -7.79 8.63
C GLU A 155 -21.78 -6.48 8.07
N ARG A 156 -21.00 -5.38 8.09
CA ARG A 156 -21.38 -4.09 7.49
C ARG A 156 -21.39 -4.12 5.96
N LEU A 157 -20.75 -5.11 5.35
CA LEU A 157 -20.70 -5.26 3.91
C LEU A 157 -21.95 -6.00 3.40
N THR A 158 -22.48 -5.50 2.28
CA THR A 158 -23.47 -6.26 1.51
C THR A 158 -22.83 -7.51 0.89
N GLY A 159 -23.64 -8.49 0.47
CA GLY A 159 -23.14 -9.68 -0.21
C GLY A 159 -22.26 -9.33 -1.42
N ARG A 160 -22.66 -8.31 -2.21
CA ARG A 160 -21.90 -7.86 -3.38
C ARG A 160 -20.56 -7.19 -3.03
N GLU A 161 -20.53 -6.38 -1.99
CA GLU A 161 -19.30 -5.78 -1.49
C GLU A 161 -18.34 -6.85 -0.96
N ARG A 162 -18.87 -7.89 -0.29
CA ARG A 162 -18.07 -9.01 0.18
C ARG A 162 -17.49 -9.83 -0.98
N GLU A 163 -18.25 -10.09 -2.04
CA GLU A 163 -17.72 -10.73 -3.27
C GLU A 163 -16.60 -9.90 -3.90
N VAL A 164 -16.80 -8.58 -4.03
CA VAL A 164 -15.76 -7.68 -4.55
C VAL A 164 -14.54 -7.69 -3.63
N MET A 165 -14.70 -7.65 -2.30
CA MET A 165 -13.61 -7.71 -1.33
C MET A 165 -12.77 -8.99 -1.48
N VAL A 166 -13.40 -10.15 -1.68
CA VAL A 166 -12.71 -11.43 -1.93
C VAL A 166 -11.86 -11.35 -3.19
N LEU A 167 -12.40 -10.83 -4.29
CA LEU A 167 -11.68 -10.71 -5.57
C LEU A 167 -10.53 -9.70 -5.48
N VAL A 168 -10.72 -8.61 -4.75
CA VAL A 168 -9.65 -7.66 -4.41
C VAL A 168 -8.55 -8.35 -3.65
N ALA A 169 -8.88 -9.15 -2.64
CA ALA A 169 -7.92 -9.90 -1.83
C ALA A 169 -7.20 -10.99 -2.62
N GLN A 170 -7.82 -11.52 -3.67
CA GLN A 170 -7.19 -12.42 -4.63
C GLN A 170 -6.26 -11.70 -5.63
N GLY A 171 -6.12 -10.38 -5.52
CA GLY A 171 -5.22 -9.58 -6.35
C GLY A 171 -5.77 -9.21 -7.73
N LEU A 172 -7.08 -9.36 -8.01
CA LEU A 172 -7.65 -8.98 -9.30
C LEU A 172 -7.72 -7.45 -9.43
N SER A 173 -7.43 -6.93 -10.62
CA SER A 173 -7.67 -5.51 -10.99
C SER A 173 -9.18 -5.21 -11.09
N ASN A 174 -9.54 -3.92 -11.15
CA ASN A 174 -10.94 -3.54 -11.34
C ASN A 174 -11.53 -4.07 -12.65
N GLY A 175 -10.72 -4.11 -13.74
CA GLY A 175 -11.13 -4.67 -15.02
C GLY A 175 -11.39 -6.19 -14.95
N GLU A 176 -10.50 -6.94 -14.30
CA GLU A 176 -10.68 -8.39 -14.09
C GLU A 176 -11.90 -8.70 -13.23
N ILE A 177 -12.11 -7.92 -12.16
CA ILE A 177 -13.32 -8.02 -11.31
C ILE A 177 -14.58 -7.70 -12.11
N ALA A 178 -14.53 -6.64 -12.93
CA ALA A 178 -15.63 -6.24 -13.77
C ALA A 178 -16.03 -7.35 -14.77
N ALA A 179 -15.03 -7.93 -15.43
CA ALA A 179 -15.23 -9.06 -16.34
C ALA A 179 -15.83 -10.28 -15.60
N ARG A 180 -15.30 -10.63 -14.42
CA ARG A 180 -15.75 -11.80 -13.66
C ARG A 180 -17.16 -11.66 -13.09
N LEU A 181 -17.54 -10.44 -12.69
CA LEU A 181 -18.84 -10.16 -12.06
C LEU A 181 -19.88 -9.60 -13.04
N VAL A 182 -19.53 -9.47 -14.34
CA VAL A 182 -20.38 -8.88 -15.40
C VAL A 182 -20.82 -7.45 -15.00
N LEU A 183 -19.85 -6.63 -14.66
CA LEU A 183 -20.04 -5.22 -14.26
C LEU A 183 -19.20 -4.28 -15.14
N SER A 184 -19.40 -2.97 -14.99
CA SER A 184 -18.45 -1.97 -15.46
C SER A 184 -17.32 -1.73 -14.44
N GLU A 185 -16.13 -1.33 -14.90
CA GLU A 185 -15.04 -0.94 -14.01
C GLU A 185 -15.42 0.20 -13.05
N ALA A 186 -16.23 1.15 -13.54
CA ALA A 186 -16.75 2.24 -12.73
C ALA A 186 -17.63 1.73 -11.58
N THR A 187 -18.43 0.69 -11.82
CA THR A 187 -19.24 0.03 -10.79
C THR A 187 -18.35 -0.67 -9.76
N VAL A 188 -17.30 -1.38 -10.20
CA VAL A 188 -16.34 -2.01 -9.29
C VAL A 188 -15.64 -0.95 -8.44
N LYS A 189 -15.16 0.14 -9.04
CA LYS A 189 -14.55 1.27 -8.31
C LYS A 189 -15.50 1.83 -7.23
N THR A 190 -16.78 1.94 -7.54
CA THR A 190 -17.81 2.36 -6.57
C THR A 190 -17.94 1.37 -5.42
N HIS A 191 -17.95 0.07 -5.69
CA HIS A 191 -18.02 -0.95 -4.63
C HIS A 191 -16.77 -0.91 -3.75
N VAL A 192 -15.56 -0.80 -4.33
CA VAL A 192 -14.31 -0.65 -3.57
C VAL A 192 -14.37 0.58 -2.68
N GLY A 193 -14.78 1.74 -3.20
CA GLY A 193 -14.92 2.97 -2.40
C GLY A 193 -15.88 2.80 -1.21
N ARG A 194 -17.02 2.11 -1.41
CA ARG A 194 -17.96 1.80 -0.33
C ARG A 194 -17.38 0.85 0.72
N ILE A 195 -16.59 -0.15 0.29
CA ILE A 195 -15.88 -1.06 1.21
C ILE A 195 -14.91 -0.25 2.07
N LEU A 196 -14.08 0.60 1.45
CA LEU A 196 -13.14 1.47 2.16
C LEU A 196 -13.84 2.33 3.21
N THR A 197 -14.92 3.01 2.82
CA THR A 197 -15.71 3.87 3.74
C THR A 197 -16.33 3.07 4.88
N LYS A 198 -16.97 1.93 4.59
CA LYS A 198 -17.67 1.13 5.62
C LYS A 198 -16.74 0.48 6.62
N LEU A 199 -15.53 0.13 6.19
CA LEU A 199 -14.52 -0.53 7.03
C LEU A 199 -13.50 0.45 7.61
N GLY A 200 -13.55 1.75 7.24
CA GLY A 200 -12.60 2.76 7.69
C GLY A 200 -11.18 2.52 7.17
N LEU A 201 -11.05 1.99 5.95
CA LEU A 201 -9.78 1.65 5.34
C LEU A 201 -9.30 2.78 4.41
N ARG A 202 -7.99 3.00 4.38
CA ARG A 202 -7.37 4.10 3.62
C ARG A 202 -7.27 3.84 2.12
N ASP A 203 -7.05 2.59 1.74
CA ASP A 203 -6.80 2.20 0.35
C ASP A 203 -7.05 0.69 0.15
N ARG A 204 -6.90 0.28 -1.11
CA ARG A 204 -7.15 -1.09 -1.55
C ARG A 204 -6.23 -2.11 -0.88
N VAL A 205 -4.99 -1.74 -0.54
CA VAL A 205 -4.04 -2.65 0.11
C VAL A 205 -4.55 -3.02 1.48
N GLN A 206 -5.12 -2.06 2.21
CA GLN A 206 -5.71 -2.32 3.53
C GLN A 206 -6.93 -3.24 3.45
N VAL A 207 -7.69 -3.22 2.34
CA VAL A 207 -8.76 -4.22 2.09
C VAL A 207 -8.18 -5.62 2.00
N VAL A 208 -7.05 -5.78 1.31
CA VAL A 208 -6.35 -7.07 1.18
C VAL A 208 -5.86 -7.54 2.54
N VAL A 209 -5.13 -6.70 3.28
CA VAL A 209 -4.62 -7.04 4.62
C VAL A 209 -5.76 -7.50 5.53
N LEU A 210 -6.86 -6.74 5.61
CA LEU A 210 -8.00 -7.08 6.44
C LEU A 210 -8.68 -8.39 6.03
N ALA A 211 -8.79 -8.67 4.72
CA ALA A 211 -9.39 -9.91 4.22
C ALA A 211 -8.62 -11.15 4.68
N TYR A 212 -7.28 -11.07 4.71
CA TYR A 212 -6.45 -12.15 5.24
C TYR A 212 -6.48 -12.21 6.77
N GLU A 213 -6.43 -11.09 7.48
CA GLU A 213 -6.49 -11.05 8.95
C GLU A 213 -7.81 -11.59 9.50
N THR A 214 -8.91 -11.38 8.77
CA THR A 214 -10.23 -11.90 9.13
C THR A 214 -10.46 -13.34 8.69
N GLY A 215 -9.53 -13.93 7.93
CA GLY A 215 -9.71 -15.26 7.37
C GLY A 215 -10.79 -15.36 6.27
N LEU A 216 -11.24 -14.22 5.73
CA LEU A 216 -12.16 -14.17 4.59
C LEU A 216 -11.53 -14.81 3.34
N VAL A 217 -10.22 -14.68 3.19
CA VAL A 217 -9.41 -15.35 2.17
C VAL A 217 -8.27 -16.09 2.88
N ARG A 218 -7.97 -17.29 2.41
CA ARG A 218 -6.84 -18.11 2.90
C ARG A 218 -5.81 -18.30 1.80
N ALA A 219 -4.53 -18.33 2.15
CA ALA A 219 -3.48 -18.70 1.22
C ALA A 219 -3.66 -20.15 0.76
N GLY A 220 -3.50 -20.38 -0.54
CA GLY A 220 -3.55 -21.75 -1.11
C GLY A 220 -4.94 -22.28 -1.43
N GLY A 221 -6.01 -21.55 -1.21
CA GLY A 221 -7.37 -21.97 -1.58
C GLY A 221 -7.66 -21.68 -3.06
N HIS A 222 -7.17 -22.53 -3.96
CA HIS A 222 -7.70 -22.64 -5.32
C HIS A 222 -8.83 -23.68 -5.26
N GLY A 223 -10.07 -23.20 -5.27
CA GLY A 223 -11.25 -23.97 -5.54
C GLY A 223 -11.90 -23.46 -6.80
#